data_2b0507097d171238af049232d3ebffb6
#
_entry.id   2b0507097d171238af049232d3ebffb6
#
_cell.length_a   1.000
_cell.length_b   1.000
_cell.length_c   1.000
_cell.angle_alpha   90.00
_cell.angle_beta   90.00
_cell.angle_gamma   90.00
#
_symmetry.space_group_name_H-M   'P 1'
#
loop_
_entity.id
_entity.type
_entity.pdbx_description
1 polymer ?
#
loop_
_entity_poly.entity_id
_entity_poly.type
_entity_poly.pdbx_seq_one_letter_code
_entity_poly.pdbx_strand_id
1 'polypeptide(L)'
;MTHDLTEPPGTNPNTFLDFPLQTDLDDLDADIAILGIQFGMPYESTSIPNDQSNAPNAIRQASSETDIAYTRNHFDWDLGGQLLDGRDIKVVDCGNVTTDKADHKEHYRRAERAARKIFSANSTLIALGGDHGVPIPVMRALEVFDVPVTLVHVDAHLDWRHEVNGEREGYSSPIRRAAEMPWIDKIVQIGMRGIGSARDGEVQDAINYGAEIIDTYEMHEIGMAEVLRRIPNGGPYYLTIDADGIDPTIMPAVMAQTPGGLDWMQVRQFVHGLISKGRVLGMDLVEIAPGRDVGNITMVHAERLICNFIGAAVRAGYYEG
;
A
#
# COMPACT_ATOMS: atom_id res chain seq x y z
N MET A 1 -5.03 19.70 21.49
CA MET A 1 -5.49 18.36 21.87
C MET A 1 -4.99 17.42 20.78
N THR A 2 -3.84 16.79 21.03
CA THR A 2 -3.10 15.94 20.08
C THR A 2 -3.30 14.46 20.42
N HIS A 3 -4.44 14.09 21.04
CA HIS A 3 -4.68 12.75 21.51
C HIS A 3 -5.31 11.89 20.40
N ASP A 4 -4.64 10.81 20.15
CA ASP A 4 -5.08 9.58 19.52
C ASP A 4 -5.38 9.70 18.02
N LEU A 5 -4.34 9.98 17.22
CA LEU A 5 -4.42 9.79 15.77
C LEU A 5 -4.61 8.31 15.43
N THR A 6 -4.10 7.43 16.28
CA THR A 6 -4.19 5.98 16.12
C THR A 6 -4.68 5.30 17.39
N GLU A 7 -5.25 4.12 17.23
CA GLU A 7 -5.77 3.26 18.28
C GLU A 7 -5.32 1.81 18.07
N PRO A 8 -5.26 0.99 19.14
CA PRO A 8 -4.95 -0.43 19.00
C PRO A 8 -5.92 -1.13 18.04
N PRO A 9 -5.47 -2.13 17.26
CA PRO A 9 -6.32 -2.86 16.34
C PRO A 9 -7.29 -3.78 17.12
N GLY A 10 -8.47 -3.26 17.47
CA GLY A 10 -9.52 -4.01 18.18
C GLY A 10 -9.28 -4.19 19.69
N THR A 11 -10.13 -4.98 20.33
CA THR A 11 -10.14 -5.20 21.78
C THR A 11 -9.09 -6.21 22.26
N ASN A 12 -8.58 -7.04 21.38
CA ASN A 12 -7.46 -7.96 21.64
C ASN A 12 -6.44 -7.71 20.52
N PRO A 13 -5.52 -6.76 20.70
CA PRO A 13 -4.74 -6.21 19.59
C PRO A 13 -3.70 -7.24 19.12
N ASN A 14 -4.00 -7.90 18.00
CA ASN A 14 -2.99 -8.57 17.21
C ASN A 14 -2.26 -7.51 16.40
N THR A 15 -0.96 -7.41 16.57
CA THR A 15 -0.10 -6.58 15.72
C THR A 15 0.46 -7.42 14.57
N PHE A 16 0.90 -6.78 13.50
CA PHE A 16 1.49 -7.50 12.38
C PHE A 16 2.75 -8.24 12.84
N LEU A 17 2.80 -9.57 12.67
CA LEU A 17 3.90 -10.45 13.09
C LEU A 17 4.32 -10.27 14.56
N ASP A 18 3.40 -9.90 15.43
CA ASP A 18 3.66 -9.58 16.84
C ASP A 18 4.77 -8.53 17.05
N PHE A 19 4.94 -7.60 16.13
CA PHE A 19 5.78 -6.43 16.34
C PHE A 19 5.20 -5.53 17.44
N PRO A 20 6.05 -4.80 18.18
CA PRO A 20 5.59 -3.91 19.26
C PRO A 20 4.53 -2.93 18.79
N LEU A 21 3.48 -2.73 19.62
CA LEU A 21 2.46 -1.71 19.39
C LEU A 21 2.97 -0.34 19.85
N GLN A 22 2.91 0.67 18.97
CA GLN A 22 3.31 2.04 19.24
C GLN A 22 2.26 3.01 18.69
N THR A 23 1.25 3.37 19.49
CA THR A 23 0.18 4.27 19.06
C THR A 23 0.50 5.75 19.32
N ASP A 24 1.48 6.06 20.14
CA ASP A 24 1.97 7.44 20.31
C ASP A 24 2.94 7.77 19.18
N LEU A 25 2.45 8.52 18.19
CA LEU A 25 3.24 8.94 17.03
C LEU A 25 4.09 10.21 17.30
N ASP A 26 3.94 10.86 18.46
CA ASP A 26 4.79 11.99 18.84
C ASP A 26 6.16 11.53 19.34
N ASP A 27 6.21 10.33 19.93
CA ASP A 27 7.43 9.70 20.43
C ASP A 27 7.87 8.51 19.54
N LEU A 28 7.51 8.52 18.24
CA LEU A 28 7.84 7.43 17.33
C LEU A 28 9.34 7.33 17.08
N ASP A 29 9.92 6.20 17.49
CA ASP A 29 11.31 5.79 17.22
C ASP A 29 11.31 4.41 16.54
N ALA A 30 11.18 4.41 15.21
CA ALA A 30 11.13 3.20 14.43
C ALA A 30 11.71 3.41 13.01
N ASP A 31 12.32 2.36 12.47
CA ASP A 31 12.77 2.31 11.08
C ASP A 31 11.60 2.04 10.12
N ILE A 32 10.66 1.18 10.57
CA ILE A 32 9.47 0.79 9.82
C ILE A 32 8.25 0.92 10.72
N ALA A 33 7.23 1.61 10.25
CA ALA A 33 5.95 1.80 10.93
C ALA A 33 4.80 1.22 10.09
N ILE A 34 4.00 0.34 10.70
CA ILE A 34 2.82 -0.28 10.08
C ILE A 34 1.58 0.45 10.58
N LEU A 35 0.75 0.96 9.68
CA LEU A 35 -0.43 1.75 10.02
C LEU A 35 -1.67 1.22 9.30
N GLY A 36 -2.74 0.93 10.02
CA GLY A 36 -4.03 0.60 9.43
C GLY A 36 -4.84 1.87 9.10
N ILE A 37 -5.36 1.96 7.88
CA ILE A 37 -6.26 3.03 7.41
C ILE A 37 -7.48 2.36 6.79
N GLN A 38 -8.61 2.35 7.53
CA GLN A 38 -9.74 1.47 7.20
C GLN A 38 -10.61 1.98 6.04
N PHE A 39 -10.65 3.29 5.77
CA PHE A 39 -11.59 3.87 4.81
C PHE A 39 -10.95 4.91 3.91
N GLY A 40 -11.36 4.91 2.64
CA GLY A 40 -11.33 6.06 1.77
C GLY A 40 -12.57 6.95 1.91
N MET A 41 -12.76 7.87 0.97
CA MET A 41 -13.94 8.72 0.87
C MET A 41 -15.06 7.99 0.10
N PRO A 42 -16.24 7.76 0.70
CA PRO A 42 -17.32 7.09 0.02
C PRO A 42 -17.95 8.00 -1.05
N TYR A 43 -18.34 7.41 -2.18
CA TYR A 43 -19.10 8.12 -3.22
C TYR A 43 -20.56 8.39 -2.85
N GLU A 44 -21.09 7.66 -1.87
CA GLU A 44 -22.45 7.83 -1.37
C GLU A 44 -22.42 7.87 0.16
N SER A 45 -23.08 8.86 0.74
CA SER A 45 -23.14 9.03 2.19
C SER A 45 -23.87 7.88 2.93
N THR A 46 -24.60 7.06 2.19
CA THR A 46 -25.30 5.86 2.67
C THR A 46 -24.54 4.57 2.38
N SER A 47 -23.33 4.66 1.81
CA SER A 47 -22.56 3.47 1.53
C SER A 47 -22.25 2.75 2.84
N ILE A 48 -22.69 1.51 2.91
CA ILE A 48 -22.36 0.57 3.98
C ILE A 48 -20.82 0.50 4.02
N PRO A 49 -20.21 0.49 5.21
CA PRO A 49 -18.81 0.17 5.31
C PRO A 49 -18.55 -1.10 4.52
N ASN A 50 -17.78 -0.98 3.46
CA ASN A 50 -17.43 -2.14 2.66
C ASN A 50 -16.48 -3.03 3.47
N ASP A 51 -16.35 -4.27 3.08
CA ASP A 51 -15.56 -5.25 3.81
C ASP A 51 -14.04 -4.92 3.79
N GLN A 52 -13.59 -4.08 2.86
CA GLN A 52 -12.20 -3.59 2.81
C GLN A 52 -11.79 -2.88 4.10
N SER A 53 -12.74 -2.27 4.82
CA SER A 53 -12.47 -1.64 6.11
C SER A 53 -11.97 -2.61 7.19
N ASN A 54 -12.18 -3.91 7.00
CA ASN A 54 -11.72 -4.95 7.90
C ASN A 54 -10.31 -5.46 7.55
N ALA A 55 -9.80 -5.14 6.37
CA ALA A 55 -8.52 -5.67 5.87
C ALA A 55 -7.33 -5.41 6.81
N PRO A 56 -7.13 -4.21 7.40
CA PRO A 56 -6.01 -3.98 8.29
C PRO A 56 -5.95 -4.97 9.47
N ASN A 57 -7.10 -5.25 10.08
CA ASN A 57 -7.17 -6.19 11.20
C ASN A 57 -7.07 -7.65 10.74
N ALA A 58 -7.67 -7.99 9.60
CA ALA A 58 -7.62 -9.35 9.06
C ALA A 58 -6.19 -9.77 8.67
N ILE A 59 -5.42 -8.86 8.06
CA ILE A 59 -4.01 -9.09 7.71
C ILE A 59 -3.17 -9.31 8.97
N ARG A 60 -3.35 -8.49 10.01
CA ARG A 60 -2.67 -8.65 11.30
C ARG A 60 -3.02 -9.97 11.96
N GLN A 61 -4.31 -10.31 12.01
CA GLN A 61 -4.78 -11.57 12.57
C GLN A 61 -4.17 -12.76 11.83
N ALA A 62 -4.17 -12.76 10.50
CA ALA A 62 -3.58 -13.84 9.73
C ALA A 62 -2.08 -13.98 10.00
N SER A 63 -1.34 -12.88 10.13
CA SER A 63 0.10 -12.89 10.40
C SER A 63 0.46 -13.40 11.79
N SER A 64 -0.44 -13.34 12.78
CA SER A 64 -0.22 -13.82 14.15
C SER A 64 -0.75 -15.25 14.39
N GLU A 65 -1.87 -15.64 13.73
CA GLU A 65 -2.50 -16.95 13.91
C GLU A 65 -1.76 -18.13 13.24
N THR A 66 -0.95 -17.85 12.23
CA THR A 66 -0.30 -18.90 11.41
C THR A 66 1.07 -19.33 11.91
N ASP A 67 1.43 -19.04 13.17
CA ASP A 67 2.79 -19.24 13.72
C ASP A 67 3.90 -18.48 12.93
N ILE A 68 3.53 -17.65 11.95
CA ILE A 68 4.49 -16.90 11.12
C ILE A 68 5.24 -15.88 11.98
N ALA A 69 4.57 -15.24 12.93
CA ALA A 69 5.21 -14.35 13.89
C ALA A 69 6.33 -15.06 14.68
N TYR A 70 6.07 -16.30 15.09
CA TYR A 70 7.06 -17.15 15.74
C TYR A 70 8.23 -17.48 14.80
N THR A 71 7.96 -17.68 13.51
CA THR A 71 8.95 -18.11 12.51
C THR A 71 9.71 -16.96 11.85
N ARG A 72 9.38 -15.68 12.15
CA ARG A 72 10.06 -14.50 11.55
C ARG A 72 11.59 -14.50 11.67
N ASN A 73 12.13 -15.21 12.64
CA ASN A 73 13.56 -15.41 12.84
C ASN A 73 14.11 -16.69 12.17
N HIS A 74 13.26 -17.46 11.48
CA HIS A 74 13.68 -18.61 10.71
C HIS A 74 14.15 -18.21 9.32
N PHE A 75 14.75 -19.17 8.60
CA PHE A 75 15.21 -18.95 7.24
C PHE A 75 14.02 -18.80 6.28
N ASP A 76 13.92 -17.66 5.65
CA ASP A 76 12.94 -17.35 4.61
C ASP A 76 13.57 -17.51 3.23
N TRP A 77 13.01 -18.40 2.41
CA TRP A 77 13.50 -18.68 1.06
C TRP A 77 13.30 -17.53 0.07
N ASP A 78 12.29 -16.68 0.27
CA ASP A 78 12.08 -15.50 -0.58
C ASP A 78 13.19 -14.47 -0.37
N LEU A 79 13.75 -14.43 0.84
CA LEU A 79 14.74 -13.46 1.28
C LEU A 79 16.17 -14.01 1.32
N GLY A 80 16.33 -15.33 1.33
CA GLY A 80 17.62 -16.00 1.48
C GLY A 80 18.21 -15.89 2.89
N GLY A 81 17.37 -15.70 3.93
CA GLY A 81 17.77 -15.52 5.32
C GLY A 81 16.61 -15.13 6.21
N GLN A 82 16.87 -14.68 7.43
CA GLN A 82 15.83 -14.19 8.34
C GLN A 82 15.18 -12.90 7.82
N LEU A 83 13.96 -12.58 8.25
CA LEU A 83 13.21 -11.39 7.83
C LEU A 83 14.05 -10.11 7.97
N LEU A 84 14.64 -9.86 9.14
CA LEU A 84 15.44 -8.67 9.42
C LEU A 84 16.95 -8.89 9.21
N ASP A 85 17.36 -10.00 8.59
CA ASP A 85 18.75 -10.31 8.24
C ASP A 85 19.71 -10.29 9.43
N GLY A 86 19.21 -10.59 10.64
CA GLY A 86 19.98 -10.52 11.89
C GLY A 86 20.37 -9.11 12.32
N ARG A 87 19.79 -8.06 11.73
CA ARG A 87 20.06 -6.65 12.03
C ARG A 87 19.11 -6.12 13.11
N ASP A 88 19.55 -5.10 13.83
CA ASP A 88 18.76 -4.41 14.84
C ASP A 88 17.87 -3.32 14.17
N ILE A 89 16.80 -3.78 13.53
CA ILE A 89 15.82 -2.92 12.84
C ILE A 89 14.57 -2.80 13.70
N LYS A 90 14.19 -1.57 14.01
CA LYS A 90 13.01 -1.26 14.80
C LYS A 90 11.76 -1.26 13.90
N VAL A 91 10.96 -2.31 13.99
CA VAL A 91 9.65 -2.39 13.33
C VAL A 91 8.57 -2.25 14.39
N VAL A 92 7.63 -1.35 14.18
CA VAL A 92 6.48 -1.15 15.08
C VAL A 92 5.16 -1.19 14.33
N ASP A 93 4.12 -1.61 15.03
CA ASP A 93 2.73 -1.50 14.56
C ASP A 93 2.09 -0.30 15.25
N CYS A 94 1.66 0.69 14.46
CA CYS A 94 1.04 1.92 14.97
C CYS A 94 -0.47 1.79 15.21
N GLY A 95 -1.02 0.59 15.07
CA GLY A 95 -2.47 0.36 15.17
C GLY A 95 -3.22 0.91 13.96
N ASN A 96 -4.47 1.29 14.18
CA ASN A 96 -5.33 1.85 13.15
C ASN A 96 -5.52 3.36 13.37
N VAL A 97 -5.71 4.10 12.28
CA VAL A 97 -6.16 5.49 12.36
C VAL A 97 -7.50 5.54 13.09
N THR A 98 -7.58 6.35 14.15
CA THR A 98 -8.82 6.53 14.91
C THR A 98 -9.92 7.03 13.99
N THR A 99 -11.03 6.33 14.00
CA THR A 99 -12.12 6.61 13.06
C THR A 99 -13.41 7.03 13.78
N ASP A 100 -14.11 7.98 13.16
CA ASP A 100 -15.53 8.19 13.37
C ASP A 100 -16.22 7.84 12.04
N LYS A 101 -16.99 6.77 12.03
CA LYS A 101 -17.71 6.31 10.83
C LYS A 101 -18.69 7.34 10.26
N ALA A 102 -19.04 8.37 11.03
CA ALA A 102 -19.89 9.46 10.60
C ALA A 102 -19.10 10.63 9.96
N ASP A 103 -17.78 10.68 10.11
CA ASP A 103 -16.95 11.77 9.58
C ASP A 103 -15.72 11.24 8.82
N HIS A 104 -15.95 10.81 7.57
CA HIS A 104 -14.88 10.33 6.67
C HIS A 104 -13.83 11.42 6.39
N LYS A 105 -14.21 12.68 6.37
CA LYS A 105 -13.27 13.78 6.14
C LYS A 105 -12.31 13.94 7.32
N GLU A 106 -12.78 13.77 8.54
CA GLU A 106 -11.91 13.77 9.71
C GLU A 106 -11.01 12.54 9.72
N HIS A 107 -11.52 11.37 9.33
CA HIS A 107 -10.69 10.17 9.17
C HIS A 107 -9.52 10.41 8.18
N TYR A 108 -9.80 11.01 7.02
CA TYR A 108 -8.77 11.42 6.05
C TYR A 108 -7.74 12.37 6.65
N ARG A 109 -8.20 13.41 7.36
CA ARG A 109 -7.28 14.35 8.02
C ARG A 109 -6.40 13.69 9.08
N ARG A 110 -6.95 12.70 9.81
CA ARG A 110 -6.17 11.91 10.79
C ARG A 110 -5.17 11.01 10.09
N ALA A 111 -5.56 10.33 9.01
CA ALA A 111 -4.67 9.50 8.21
C ALA A 111 -3.49 10.31 7.65
N GLU A 112 -3.76 11.50 7.08
CA GLU A 112 -2.71 12.40 6.60
C GLU A 112 -1.77 12.84 7.73
N ARG A 113 -2.31 13.25 8.90
CA ARG A 113 -1.48 13.64 10.05
C ARG A 113 -0.65 12.50 10.60
N ALA A 114 -1.22 11.28 10.67
CA ALA A 114 -0.49 10.10 11.12
C ALA A 114 0.65 9.75 10.16
N ALA A 115 0.38 9.71 8.85
CA ALA A 115 1.40 9.47 7.83
C ALA A 115 2.50 10.55 7.88
N ARG A 116 2.12 11.83 8.03
CA ARG A 116 3.07 12.94 8.15
C ARG A 116 4.00 12.80 9.36
N LYS A 117 3.50 12.35 10.51
CA LYS A 117 4.33 12.09 11.70
C LYS A 117 5.31 10.93 11.45
N ILE A 118 4.84 9.83 10.87
CA ILE A 118 5.67 8.66 10.54
C ILE A 118 6.79 9.07 9.57
N PHE A 119 6.47 9.78 8.50
CA PHE A 119 7.48 10.25 7.55
C PHE A 119 8.44 11.28 8.16
N SER A 120 7.95 12.17 9.05
CA SER A 120 8.80 13.15 9.75
C SER A 120 9.76 12.49 10.74
N ALA A 121 9.45 11.30 11.25
CA ALA A 121 10.35 10.46 12.04
C ALA A 121 11.35 9.67 11.15
N ASN A 122 11.35 9.90 9.82
CA ASN A 122 12.16 9.18 8.83
C ASN A 122 11.89 7.66 8.78
N SER A 123 10.72 7.22 9.26
CA SER A 123 10.29 5.82 9.21
C SER A 123 9.73 5.48 7.84
N THR A 124 9.97 4.26 7.36
CA THR A 124 9.28 3.71 6.19
C THR A 124 7.86 3.33 6.59
N LEU A 125 6.87 3.90 5.91
CA LEU A 125 5.46 3.60 6.19
C LEU A 125 4.99 2.37 5.40
N ILE A 126 4.32 1.43 6.09
CA ILE A 126 3.51 0.37 5.47
C ILE A 126 2.06 0.60 5.88
N ALA A 127 1.24 1.09 4.95
CA ALA A 127 -0.17 1.31 5.19
C ALA A 127 -1.00 0.07 4.80
N LEU A 128 -1.74 -0.45 5.77
CA LEU A 128 -2.73 -1.51 5.55
C LEU A 128 -4.06 -0.82 5.27
N GLY A 129 -4.51 -0.88 4.02
CA GLY A 129 -5.63 -0.06 3.61
C GLY A 129 -6.99 -0.73 3.68
N GLY A 130 -7.98 0.11 3.51
CA GLY A 130 -9.33 -0.16 3.07
C GLY A 130 -9.42 -0.14 1.54
N ASP A 131 -10.31 0.71 1.01
CA ASP A 131 -10.41 0.93 -0.44
C ASP A 131 -9.26 1.81 -1.00
N HIS A 132 -9.15 1.91 -2.33
CA HIS A 132 -8.05 2.62 -2.98
C HIS A 132 -8.13 4.16 -2.87
N GLY A 133 -9.06 4.72 -2.09
CA GLY A 133 -9.00 6.12 -1.66
C GLY A 133 -7.97 6.37 -0.57
N VAL A 134 -7.61 5.35 0.19
CA VAL A 134 -6.66 5.40 1.32
C VAL A 134 -5.29 6.03 0.98
N PRO A 135 -4.66 5.77 -0.18
CA PRO A 135 -3.40 6.41 -0.55
C PRO A 135 -3.44 7.94 -0.64
N ILE A 136 -4.59 8.55 -0.91
CA ILE A 136 -4.67 10.01 -1.13
C ILE A 136 -4.10 10.81 0.06
N PRO A 137 -4.60 10.62 1.31
CA PRO A 137 -4.03 11.33 2.45
C PRO A 137 -2.57 10.94 2.75
N VAL A 138 -2.17 9.71 2.46
CA VAL A 138 -0.77 9.27 2.63
C VAL A 138 0.15 9.96 1.63
N MET A 139 -0.23 10.04 0.35
CA MET A 139 0.54 10.74 -0.67
C MET A 139 0.64 12.25 -0.43
N ARG A 140 -0.38 12.86 0.20
CA ARG A 140 -0.29 14.26 0.66
C ARG A 140 0.79 14.44 1.71
N ALA A 141 0.95 13.47 2.61
CA ALA A 141 1.97 13.53 3.66
C ALA A 141 3.41 13.43 3.13
N LEU A 142 3.62 12.93 1.89
CA LEU A 142 4.97 12.87 1.27
C LEU A 142 5.61 14.25 1.06
N GLU A 143 4.83 15.33 1.11
CA GLU A 143 5.34 16.71 1.08
C GLU A 143 6.48 16.96 2.09
N VAL A 144 6.49 16.26 3.23
CA VAL A 144 7.50 16.43 4.28
C VAL A 144 8.93 16.16 3.81
N PHE A 145 9.11 15.40 2.73
CA PHE A 145 10.44 15.06 2.22
C PHE A 145 11.07 16.19 1.39
N ASP A 146 10.27 17.13 0.90
CA ASP A 146 10.72 18.26 0.07
C ASP A 146 11.58 17.85 -1.13
N VAL A 147 11.27 16.70 -1.72
CA VAL A 147 11.93 16.14 -2.90
C VAL A 147 10.91 15.56 -3.88
N PRO A 148 11.23 15.53 -5.18
CA PRO A 148 10.37 14.86 -6.17
C PRO A 148 10.24 13.37 -5.89
N VAL A 149 9.01 12.84 -5.86
CA VAL A 149 8.70 11.44 -5.62
C VAL A 149 8.14 10.81 -6.90
N THR A 150 8.61 9.62 -7.25
CA THR A 150 7.98 8.80 -8.29
C THR A 150 6.92 7.90 -7.64
N LEU A 151 5.66 8.07 -8.06
CA LEU A 151 4.58 7.16 -7.69
C LEU A 151 4.62 5.93 -8.59
N VAL A 152 4.65 4.76 -7.96
CA VAL A 152 4.55 3.47 -8.66
C VAL A 152 3.26 2.79 -8.23
N HIS A 153 2.41 2.49 -9.20
CA HIS A 153 1.05 2.01 -9.01
C HIS A 153 0.87 0.64 -9.66
N VAL A 154 0.44 -0.35 -8.89
CA VAL A 154 0.09 -1.70 -9.36
C VAL A 154 -1.40 -1.91 -9.17
N ASP A 155 -2.13 -2.14 -10.27
CA ASP A 155 -3.59 -2.16 -10.25
C ASP A 155 -4.14 -2.77 -11.55
N ALA A 156 -5.36 -3.29 -11.53
CA ALA A 156 -6.13 -3.56 -12.75
C ALA A 156 -6.74 -2.30 -13.35
N HIS A 157 -6.89 -1.24 -12.55
CA HIS A 157 -7.60 -0.01 -12.88
C HIS A 157 -6.64 1.17 -13.06
N LEU A 158 -7.09 2.19 -13.83
CA LEU A 158 -6.30 3.39 -14.07
C LEU A 158 -6.38 4.41 -12.93
N ASP A 159 -7.48 4.41 -12.20
CA ASP A 159 -7.78 5.29 -11.07
C ASP A 159 -7.57 6.79 -11.35
N TRP A 160 -7.89 7.19 -12.58
CA TRP A 160 -7.73 8.54 -13.08
C TRP A 160 -9.03 9.35 -13.07
N ARG A 161 -10.03 8.93 -12.27
CA ARG A 161 -11.34 9.58 -12.20
C ARG A 161 -11.24 10.99 -11.64
N HIS A 162 -11.85 11.96 -12.32
CA HIS A 162 -11.90 13.32 -11.82
C HIS A 162 -12.81 13.43 -10.59
N GLU A 163 -14.02 12.90 -10.69
CA GLU A 163 -15.02 12.85 -9.63
C GLU A 163 -16.08 11.79 -9.90
N VAL A 164 -16.77 11.36 -8.84
CA VAL A 164 -17.99 10.55 -8.90
C VAL A 164 -19.01 11.18 -7.96
N ASN A 165 -20.18 11.57 -8.47
CA ASN A 165 -21.26 12.21 -7.67
C ASN A 165 -20.80 13.47 -6.88
N GLY A 166 -19.82 14.21 -7.41
CA GLY A 166 -19.22 15.37 -6.74
C GLY A 166 -18.10 15.03 -5.73
N GLU A 167 -17.84 13.74 -5.46
CA GLU A 167 -16.70 13.32 -4.64
C GLU A 167 -15.46 13.08 -5.50
N ARG A 168 -14.36 13.76 -5.15
CA ARG A 168 -13.11 13.74 -5.89
C ARG A 168 -12.05 12.80 -5.31
N GLU A 169 -12.26 12.33 -4.08
CA GLU A 169 -11.24 11.63 -3.29
C GLU A 169 -11.59 10.17 -3.01
N GLY A 170 -12.52 9.61 -3.79
CA GLY A 170 -12.89 8.20 -3.68
C GLY A 170 -11.90 7.25 -4.37
N TYR A 171 -12.16 5.96 -4.23
CA TYR A 171 -11.27 4.86 -4.61
C TYR A 171 -10.88 4.80 -6.10
N SER A 172 -11.61 5.41 -7.03
CA SER A 172 -11.20 5.46 -8.45
C SER A 172 -10.47 6.75 -8.83
N SER A 173 -9.99 7.53 -7.85
CA SER A 173 -9.38 8.84 -8.08
C SER A 173 -7.95 9.03 -7.51
N PRO A 174 -7.32 8.06 -6.82
CA PRO A 174 -6.06 8.32 -6.12
C PRO A 174 -4.95 8.78 -7.06
N ILE A 175 -4.84 8.18 -8.24
CA ILE A 175 -3.76 8.52 -9.17
C ILE A 175 -4.01 9.89 -9.82
N ARG A 176 -5.28 10.24 -10.10
CA ARG A 176 -5.63 11.60 -10.52
C ARG A 176 -5.29 12.64 -9.45
N ARG A 177 -5.54 12.33 -8.16
CA ARG A 177 -5.17 13.23 -7.04
C ARG A 177 -3.66 13.34 -6.91
N ALA A 178 -2.93 12.23 -7.06
CA ALA A 178 -1.48 12.25 -7.06
C ALA A 178 -0.90 13.18 -8.15
N ALA A 179 -1.43 13.11 -9.35
CA ALA A 179 -1.03 13.97 -10.47
C ALA A 179 -1.24 15.48 -10.21
N GLU A 180 -2.06 15.86 -9.24
CA GLU A 180 -2.28 17.24 -8.81
C GLU A 180 -1.33 17.69 -7.68
N MET A 181 -0.50 16.79 -7.14
CA MET A 181 0.43 17.07 -6.05
C MET A 181 1.79 17.50 -6.60
N PRO A 182 2.31 18.69 -6.24
CA PRO A 182 3.56 19.22 -6.82
C PRO A 182 4.82 18.38 -6.55
N TRP A 183 4.81 17.56 -5.50
CA TRP A 183 5.92 16.68 -5.14
C TRP A 183 5.87 15.32 -5.85
N ILE A 184 4.78 14.97 -6.54
CA ILE A 184 4.73 13.78 -7.40
C ILE A 184 5.21 14.18 -8.79
N ASP A 185 6.43 13.79 -9.12
CA ASP A 185 7.09 14.17 -10.39
C ASP A 185 6.81 13.19 -11.52
N LYS A 186 6.72 11.90 -11.19
CA LYS A 186 6.46 10.82 -12.14
C LYS A 186 5.43 9.85 -11.62
N ILE A 187 4.63 9.30 -12.54
CA ILE A 187 3.68 8.24 -12.26
C ILE A 187 3.94 7.09 -13.23
N VAL A 188 4.12 5.90 -12.67
CA VAL A 188 4.24 4.64 -13.43
C VAL A 188 3.13 3.71 -12.99
N GLN A 189 2.28 3.30 -13.92
CA GLN A 189 1.12 2.44 -13.69
C GLN A 189 1.32 1.09 -14.36
N ILE A 190 1.08 0.00 -13.64
CA ILE A 190 1.42 -1.36 -14.07
C ILE A 190 0.22 -2.27 -13.84
N GLY A 191 -0.18 -3.03 -14.88
CA GLY A 191 -1.16 -4.10 -14.77
C GLY A 191 -2.57 -3.75 -15.22
N MET A 192 -2.80 -2.55 -15.78
CA MET A 192 -4.11 -2.10 -16.26
C MET A 192 -4.70 -3.12 -17.23
N ARG A 193 -5.98 -3.51 -17.00
CA ARG A 193 -6.63 -4.55 -17.81
C ARG A 193 -8.14 -4.59 -17.63
N GLY A 194 -8.79 -5.42 -18.43
CA GLY A 194 -10.22 -5.69 -18.33
C GLY A 194 -11.11 -4.54 -18.77
N ILE A 195 -12.40 -4.70 -18.54
CA ILE A 195 -13.42 -3.70 -18.83
C ILE A 195 -13.73 -2.87 -17.57
N GLY A 196 -13.89 -1.58 -17.75
CA GLY A 196 -14.20 -0.68 -16.62
C GLY A 196 -12.99 -0.09 -15.91
N SER A 197 -11.79 -0.49 -16.30
CA SER A 197 -10.52 0.01 -15.77
C SER A 197 -10.34 1.53 -15.96
N ALA A 198 -10.86 2.09 -17.05
CA ALA A 198 -10.86 3.52 -17.32
C ALA A 198 -12.11 3.92 -18.12
N ARG A 199 -12.50 5.18 -18.03
CA ARG A 199 -13.50 5.79 -18.93
C ARG A 199 -12.83 6.42 -20.15
N ASP A 200 -13.66 6.68 -21.18
CA ASP A 200 -13.20 7.44 -22.33
C ASP A 200 -12.56 8.78 -21.89
N GLY A 201 -11.40 9.08 -22.43
CA GLY A 201 -10.63 10.28 -22.11
C GLY A 201 -9.69 10.17 -20.91
N GLU A 202 -9.95 9.34 -19.92
CA GLU A 202 -9.08 9.19 -18.74
C GLU A 202 -7.69 8.66 -19.12
N VAL A 203 -7.62 7.70 -20.04
CA VAL A 203 -6.35 7.17 -20.56
C VAL A 203 -5.55 8.28 -21.25
N GLN A 204 -6.21 9.07 -22.09
CA GLN A 204 -5.55 10.17 -22.80
C GLN A 204 -5.10 11.27 -21.84
N ASP A 205 -5.89 11.54 -20.79
CA ASP A 205 -5.51 12.52 -19.75
C ASP A 205 -4.26 12.06 -18.98
N ALA A 206 -4.17 10.76 -18.63
CA ALA A 206 -3.00 10.19 -17.97
C ALA A 206 -1.76 10.26 -18.88
N ILE A 207 -1.90 9.93 -20.17
CA ILE A 207 -0.82 10.04 -21.16
C ILE A 207 -0.39 11.50 -21.33
N ASN A 208 -1.32 12.44 -21.41
CA ASN A 208 -1.03 13.87 -21.55
C ASN A 208 -0.31 14.44 -20.32
N TYR A 209 -0.59 13.92 -19.13
CA TYR A 209 0.17 14.22 -17.91
C TYR A 209 1.61 13.70 -17.99
N GLY A 210 1.87 12.65 -18.74
CA GLY A 210 3.17 11.99 -18.86
C GLY A 210 3.30 10.75 -17.99
N ALA A 211 2.19 10.13 -17.58
CA ALA A 211 2.21 8.85 -16.90
C ALA A 211 2.72 7.74 -17.83
N GLU A 212 3.62 6.92 -17.35
CA GLU A 212 4.03 5.68 -17.99
C GLU A 212 3.00 4.60 -17.64
N ILE A 213 2.28 4.11 -18.64
CA ILE A 213 1.25 3.07 -18.46
C ILE A 213 1.76 1.79 -19.13
N ILE A 214 1.92 0.74 -18.33
CA ILE A 214 2.31 -0.60 -18.78
C ILE A 214 1.14 -1.52 -18.47
N ASP A 215 0.32 -1.79 -19.49
CA ASP A 215 -0.80 -2.70 -19.32
C ASP A 215 -0.35 -4.14 -19.10
N THR A 216 -1.28 -5.02 -18.70
CA THR A 216 -0.92 -6.39 -18.35
C THR A 216 -0.39 -7.20 -19.54
N TYR A 217 -0.87 -6.92 -20.75
CA TYR A 217 -0.44 -7.64 -21.96
C TYR A 217 1.00 -7.27 -22.31
N GLU A 218 1.30 -5.98 -22.31
CA GLU A 218 2.66 -5.49 -22.49
C GLU A 218 3.59 -6.00 -21.38
N MET A 219 3.16 -5.95 -20.11
CA MET A 219 3.93 -6.45 -18.97
C MET A 219 4.33 -7.93 -19.14
N HIS A 220 3.39 -8.78 -19.57
CA HIS A 220 3.67 -10.20 -19.81
C HIS A 220 4.57 -10.43 -21.03
N GLU A 221 4.48 -9.59 -22.05
CA GLU A 221 5.32 -9.67 -23.25
C GLU A 221 6.77 -9.27 -22.98
N ILE A 222 6.96 -8.11 -22.30
CA ILE A 222 8.32 -7.56 -22.07
C ILE A 222 9.02 -8.17 -20.84
N GLY A 223 8.25 -8.70 -19.90
CA GLY A 223 8.72 -9.30 -18.65
C GLY A 223 9.12 -8.27 -17.58
N MET A 224 9.15 -8.70 -16.32
CA MET A 224 9.32 -7.82 -15.16
C MET A 224 10.65 -7.06 -15.14
N ALA A 225 11.72 -7.61 -15.69
CA ALA A 225 13.02 -6.92 -15.79
C ALA A 225 12.92 -5.64 -16.64
N GLU A 226 12.17 -5.69 -17.74
CA GLU A 226 11.96 -4.54 -18.62
C GLU A 226 10.97 -3.55 -17.98
N VAL A 227 9.90 -4.02 -17.32
CA VAL A 227 9.00 -3.17 -16.52
C VAL A 227 9.81 -2.35 -15.52
N LEU A 228 10.66 -2.99 -14.74
CA LEU A 228 11.53 -2.32 -13.77
C LEU A 228 12.48 -1.32 -14.44
N ARG A 229 12.99 -1.60 -15.64
CA ARG A 229 13.87 -0.68 -16.37
C ARG A 229 13.18 0.63 -16.75
N ARG A 230 11.85 0.60 -16.99
CA ARG A 230 11.06 1.79 -17.34
C ARG A 230 10.79 2.70 -16.14
N ILE A 231 10.84 2.17 -14.93
CA ILE A 231 10.75 2.99 -13.73
C ILE A 231 12.04 3.82 -13.61
N PRO A 232 11.99 5.14 -13.37
CA PRO A 232 13.19 5.97 -13.17
C PRO A 232 14.14 5.38 -12.10
N ASN A 233 15.44 5.57 -12.24
CA ASN A 233 16.42 5.12 -11.25
C ASN A 233 16.60 6.15 -10.14
N GLY A 234 16.97 5.69 -8.94
CA GLY A 234 17.42 6.54 -7.83
C GLY A 234 16.34 6.88 -6.83
N GLY A 235 15.06 6.77 -7.16
CA GLY A 235 13.98 7.16 -6.26
C GLY A 235 14.04 8.64 -5.84
N PRO A 236 13.37 9.05 -4.77
CA PRO A 236 12.54 8.20 -3.91
C PRO A 236 11.23 7.78 -4.58
N TYR A 237 10.70 6.65 -4.13
CA TYR A 237 9.44 6.09 -4.63
C TYR A 237 8.38 6.04 -3.51
N TYR A 238 7.12 6.11 -3.92
CA TYR A 238 5.99 5.64 -3.15
C TYR A 238 5.29 4.52 -3.93
N LEU A 239 5.02 3.40 -3.29
CA LEU A 239 4.42 2.23 -3.92
C LEU A 239 2.98 2.06 -3.43
N THR A 240 2.01 2.16 -4.33
CA THR A 240 0.61 1.81 -4.03
C THR A 240 0.23 0.54 -4.77
N ILE A 241 -0.29 -0.43 -4.04
CA ILE A 241 -0.70 -1.73 -4.57
C ILE A 241 -2.17 -1.95 -4.28
N ASP A 242 -2.98 -1.93 -5.35
CA ASP A 242 -4.29 -2.53 -5.33
C ASP A 242 -4.15 -4.05 -5.39
N ALA A 243 -4.80 -4.76 -4.49
CA ALA A 243 -4.77 -6.23 -4.47
C ALA A 243 -5.36 -6.85 -5.74
N ASP A 244 -6.23 -6.13 -6.47
CA ASP A 244 -6.77 -6.60 -7.74
C ASP A 244 -5.80 -6.41 -8.93
N GLY A 245 -4.70 -5.68 -8.75
CA GLY A 245 -3.57 -5.67 -9.67
C GLY A 245 -2.88 -7.04 -9.75
N ILE A 246 -3.01 -7.83 -8.70
CA ILE A 246 -2.53 -9.22 -8.60
C ILE A 246 -3.61 -10.16 -9.16
N ASP A 247 -3.18 -11.28 -9.75
CA ASP A 247 -4.14 -12.20 -10.36
C ASP A 247 -5.09 -12.83 -9.31
N PRO A 248 -6.40 -12.91 -9.57
CA PRO A 248 -7.37 -13.47 -8.63
C PRO A 248 -7.17 -14.95 -8.29
N THR A 249 -6.31 -15.67 -9.00
CA THR A 249 -5.88 -17.02 -8.60
C THR A 249 -4.95 -17.00 -7.39
N ILE A 250 -4.39 -15.83 -7.06
CA ILE A 250 -3.47 -15.58 -5.95
C ILE A 250 -4.13 -14.73 -4.87
N MET A 251 -4.79 -13.65 -5.25
CA MET A 251 -5.52 -12.76 -4.32
C MET A 251 -7.01 -12.65 -4.72
N PRO A 252 -7.82 -13.68 -4.44
CA PRO A 252 -9.24 -13.69 -4.83
C PRO A 252 -10.12 -12.72 -4.01
N ALA A 253 -9.70 -12.32 -2.82
CA ALA A 253 -10.51 -11.53 -1.91
C ALA A 253 -10.43 -10.03 -2.21
N VAL A 254 -10.91 -9.64 -3.38
CA VAL A 254 -11.04 -8.26 -3.84
C VAL A 254 -12.45 -7.96 -4.32
N MET A 255 -12.81 -6.68 -4.44
CA MET A 255 -14.14 -6.29 -4.89
C MET A 255 -14.27 -6.42 -6.41
N ALA A 256 -13.22 -6.12 -7.17
CA ALA A 256 -13.21 -6.05 -8.63
C ALA A 256 -12.22 -7.06 -9.23
N GLN A 257 -12.53 -8.35 -9.07
CA GLN A 257 -11.68 -9.41 -9.62
C GLN A 257 -11.50 -9.28 -11.14
N THR A 258 -10.26 -9.12 -11.59
CA THR A 258 -9.90 -8.98 -13.00
C THR A 258 -8.78 -9.98 -13.35
N PRO A 259 -9.05 -11.00 -14.20
CA PRO A 259 -8.04 -12.03 -14.56
C PRO A 259 -6.84 -11.45 -15.31
N GLY A 260 -5.69 -12.12 -15.20
CA GLY A 260 -4.47 -11.78 -15.94
C GLY A 260 -3.55 -10.80 -15.23
N GLY A 261 -3.69 -10.65 -13.90
CA GLY A 261 -2.80 -9.82 -13.08
C GLY A 261 -1.42 -10.39 -12.88
N LEU A 262 -0.65 -9.78 -11.99
CA LEU A 262 0.68 -10.24 -11.62
C LEU A 262 0.58 -11.60 -10.92
N ASP A 263 1.41 -12.55 -11.32
CA ASP A 263 1.62 -13.77 -10.55
C ASP A 263 2.56 -13.52 -9.35
N TRP A 264 2.64 -14.50 -8.42
CA TRP A 264 3.44 -14.35 -7.21
C TRP A 264 4.93 -14.09 -7.51
N MET A 265 5.49 -14.76 -8.51
CA MET A 265 6.91 -14.57 -8.86
C MET A 265 7.15 -13.18 -9.44
N GLN A 266 6.22 -12.66 -10.21
CA GLN A 266 6.26 -11.29 -10.73
C GLN A 266 6.14 -10.26 -9.60
N VAL A 267 5.21 -10.46 -8.65
CA VAL A 267 5.06 -9.60 -7.45
C VAL A 267 6.36 -9.53 -6.67
N ARG A 268 6.93 -10.69 -6.34
CA ARG A 268 8.21 -10.77 -5.62
C ARG A 268 9.34 -10.07 -6.40
N GLN A 269 9.50 -10.40 -7.68
CA GLN A 269 10.53 -9.79 -8.53
C GLN A 269 10.38 -8.28 -8.63
N PHE A 270 9.15 -7.81 -8.73
CA PHE A 270 8.82 -6.38 -8.80
C PHE A 270 9.19 -5.65 -7.50
N VAL A 271 8.75 -6.15 -6.35
CA VAL A 271 9.02 -5.53 -5.04
C VAL A 271 10.51 -5.47 -4.76
N HIS A 272 11.22 -6.58 -4.91
CA HIS A 272 12.68 -6.63 -4.72
C HIS A 272 13.42 -5.74 -5.72
N GLY A 273 12.99 -5.75 -6.99
CA GLY A 273 13.57 -4.95 -8.04
C GLY A 273 13.40 -3.45 -7.81
N LEU A 274 12.19 -3.00 -7.44
CA LEU A 274 11.92 -1.60 -7.14
C LEU A 274 12.78 -1.11 -5.96
N ILE A 275 12.80 -1.87 -4.87
CA ILE A 275 13.58 -1.54 -3.67
C ILE A 275 15.07 -1.41 -3.99
N SER A 276 15.61 -2.27 -4.86
CA SER A 276 17.02 -2.22 -5.26
C SER A 276 17.37 -1.01 -6.15
N LYS A 277 16.37 -0.35 -6.74
CA LYS A 277 16.57 0.83 -7.61
C LYS A 277 16.75 2.13 -6.83
N GLY A 278 16.25 2.22 -5.60
CA GLY A 278 16.31 3.41 -4.76
C GLY A 278 15.32 3.34 -3.59
N ARG A 279 15.36 4.35 -2.74
CA ARG A 279 14.55 4.39 -1.52
C ARG A 279 13.04 4.39 -1.84
N VAL A 280 12.30 3.40 -1.32
CA VAL A 280 10.84 3.42 -1.25
C VAL A 280 10.46 4.00 0.11
N LEU A 281 9.86 5.19 0.12
CA LEU A 281 9.50 5.94 1.34
C LEU A 281 8.38 5.27 2.12
N GLY A 282 7.50 4.58 1.41
CA GLY A 282 6.43 3.79 1.98
C GLY A 282 5.66 3.05 0.91
N MET A 283 4.81 2.14 1.37
CA MET A 283 3.86 1.43 0.53
C MET A 283 2.48 1.38 1.18
N ASP A 284 1.48 1.19 0.37
CA ASP A 284 0.17 0.72 0.83
C ASP A 284 -0.26 -0.55 0.09
N LEU A 285 -1.14 -1.31 0.75
CA LEU A 285 -1.83 -2.46 0.18
C LEU A 285 -3.32 -2.29 0.47
N VAL A 286 -4.12 -2.17 -0.58
CA VAL A 286 -5.53 -1.77 -0.52
C VAL A 286 -6.45 -2.75 -1.24
N GLU A 287 -7.76 -2.53 -1.18
CA GLU A 287 -8.84 -3.26 -1.87
C GLU A 287 -9.04 -4.72 -1.44
N ILE A 288 -8.37 -5.17 -0.39
CA ILE A 288 -8.62 -6.51 0.15
C ILE A 288 -9.98 -6.52 0.87
N ALA A 289 -10.83 -7.49 0.51
CA ALA A 289 -12.15 -7.72 1.11
C ALA A 289 -12.16 -9.06 1.87
N PRO A 290 -11.81 -9.10 3.16
CA PRO A 290 -11.55 -10.34 3.91
C PRO A 290 -12.69 -11.36 3.88
N GLY A 291 -13.94 -10.90 3.88
CA GLY A 291 -15.12 -11.77 3.82
C GLY A 291 -15.29 -12.52 2.49
N ARG A 292 -14.51 -12.19 1.48
CA ARG A 292 -14.46 -12.90 0.19
C ARG A 292 -13.30 -13.89 0.10
N ASP A 293 -12.46 -13.98 1.12
CA ASP A 293 -11.28 -14.85 1.08
C ASP A 293 -11.66 -16.34 1.15
N VAL A 294 -10.86 -17.14 0.51
CA VAL A 294 -11.04 -18.58 0.42
C VAL A 294 -9.84 -19.27 1.07
N GLY A 295 -10.03 -19.80 2.27
CA GLY A 295 -8.97 -20.50 2.99
C GLY A 295 -7.77 -19.62 3.35
N ASN A 296 -7.99 -18.34 3.59
CA ASN A 296 -6.96 -17.35 3.94
C ASN A 296 -5.89 -17.13 2.86
N ILE A 297 -6.16 -17.49 1.61
CA ILE A 297 -5.14 -17.41 0.55
C ILE A 297 -4.71 -15.98 0.29
N THR A 298 -5.65 -15.03 0.24
CA THR A 298 -5.34 -13.60 0.06
C THR A 298 -4.58 -13.05 1.25
N MET A 299 -4.98 -13.40 2.47
CA MET A 299 -4.32 -12.92 3.69
C MET A 299 -2.87 -13.41 3.78
N VAL A 300 -2.61 -14.67 3.42
CA VAL A 300 -1.26 -15.23 3.37
C VAL A 300 -0.40 -14.49 2.33
N HIS A 301 -0.94 -14.23 1.14
CA HIS A 301 -0.20 -13.49 0.12
C HIS A 301 0.04 -12.02 0.52
N ALA A 302 -0.92 -11.36 1.18
CA ALA A 302 -0.77 -10.01 1.70
C ALA A 302 0.36 -9.95 2.75
N GLU A 303 0.35 -10.88 3.71
CA GLU A 303 1.40 -10.99 4.72
C GLU A 303 2.77 -11.23 4.06
N ARG A 304 2.86 -12.20 3.11
CA ARG A 304 4.11 -12.51 2.39
C ARG A 304 4.62 -11.34 1.55
N LEU A 305 3.73 -10.55 0.93
CA LEU A 305 4.11 -9.35 0.18
C LEU A 305 4.77 -8.32 1.12
N ILE A 306 4.16 -8.05 2.26
CA ILE A 306 4.70 -7.14 3.27
C ILE A 306 6.05 -7.64 3.81
N CYS A 307 6.17 -8.93 4.10
CA CYS A 307 7.45 -9.53 4.51
C CYS A 307 8.54 -9.39 3.45
N ASN A 308 8.20 -9.59 2.17
CA ASN A 308 9.14 -9.38 1.06
C ASN A 308 9.57 -7.92 0.96
N PHE A 309 8.65 -6.97 1.16
CA PHE A 309 8.98 -5.55 1.19
C PHE A 309 9.94 -5.22 2.35
N ILE A 310 9.61 -5.61 3.58
CA ILE A 310 10.45 -5.39 4.77
C ILE A 310 11.85 -6.00 4.55
N GLY A 311 11.90 -7.29 4.22
CA GLY A 311 13.15 -8.01 4.08
C GLY A 311 14.03 -7.53 2.94
N ALA A 312 13.45 -7.08 1.84
CA ALA A 312 14.18 -6.46 0.73
C ALA A 312 14.72 -5.09 1.13
N ALA A 313 13.94 -4.24 1.82
CA ALA A 313 14.38 -2.91 2.28
C ALA A 313 15.54 -3.01 3.29
N VAL A 314 15.47 -3.97 4.20
CA VAL A 314 16.57 -4.27 5.15
C VAL A 314 17.85 -4.63 4.39
N ARG A 315 17.76 -5.54 3.41
CA ARG A 315 18.92 -6.00 2.62
C ARG A 315 19.47 -4.93 1.67
N ALA A 316 18.64 -4.01 1.22
CA ALA A 316 19.05 -2.85 0.44
C ALA A 316 19.76 -1.77 1.27
N GLY A 317 19.90 -1.95 2.59
CA GLY A 317 20.61 -1.03 3.48
C GLY A 317 19.84 0.26 3.82
N TYR A 318 18.51 0.26 3.72
CA TYR A 318 17.71 1.45 3.97
C TYR A 318 17.88 2.03 5.38
N TYR A 319 18.27 1.22 6.33
CA TYR A 319 18.34 1.53 7.77
C TYR A 319 19.78 1.47 8.31
N GLU A 320 20.76 1.46 7.42
CA GLU A 320 22.17 1.57 7.78
C GLU A 320 22.56 3.06 7.79
N GLY A 321 22.52 3.68 8.95
CA GLY A 321 22.88 5.07 9.19
C GLY A 321 24.09 5.23 10.07
#